data_f63968bfd9d486ca4bd40cc7d31827c3
#
_entry.id   f63968bfd9d486ca4bd40cc7d31827c3
#
_cell.length_a   1.000
_cell.length_b   1.000
_cell.length_c   1.000
_cell.angle_alpha   90.00
_cell.angle_beta   90.00
_cell.angle_gamma   90.00
#
_symmetry.space_group_name_H-M   'P 1'
#
loop_
_entity.id
_entity.type
_entity.pdbx_description
1 polymer ?
#
loop_
_entity_poly.entity_id
_entity_poly.type
_entity_poly.pdbx_seq_one_letter_code
_entity_poly.pdbx_strand_id
1 'polypeptide(L)'
;LYARRQRQMCIRDSYLGETLESNLQGNIIDLCPVGALTSKPYSFTARPWELSKTETIDVMDALGSNIRVDTKGREVMRIMPRNHDGINEEWISDKTRFVWDGLRRQRLDTPYVRENGKLRVATWAEALEKAKSAITDKKIFGLVGDLVSVEATFALKQLIEALGGSVECRLDQARLPSDNRSAYVGTATIADIDTAKTIYIIGSNPRNEAPTLNARIRKAWLNGAEVKLIGEPCDLSYEYHHCGTGRKSLKDLIKSETSLAGDQESVVILGQGAIRDEDGL
;
A
#
# COMPACT_ATOMS: atom_id res chain seq x y z
N LEU A 1 -34.16 -30.09 -13.29
CA LEU A 1 -34.96 -28.86 -13.03
C LEU A 1 -34.64 -28.26 -11.63
N TYR A 2 -34.49 -29.09 -10.59
CA TYR A 2 -34.18 -28.64 -9.24
C TYR A 2 -32.75 -28.12 -9.13
N ALA A 3 -31.76 -28.76 -9.73
CA ALA A 3 -30.39 -28.34 -9.78
C ALA A 3 -30.17 -27.02 -10.56
N ARG A 4 -31.03 -26.74 -11.54
CA ARG A 4 -31.02 -25.48 -12.31
C ARG A 4 -31.53 -24.31 -11.49
N ARG A 5 -32.57 -24.49 -10.65
CA ARG A 5 -33.10 -23.47 -9.75
C ARG A 5 -32.13 -23.13 -8.61
N GLN A 6 -31.50 -24.15 -8.02
CA GLN A 6 -30.48 -23.91 -6.99
C GLN A 6 -29.23 -23.17 -7.53
N ARG A 7 -28.82 -23.51 -8.78
CA ARG A 7 -27.73 -22.76 -9.44
C ARG A 7 -28.13 -21.30 -9.70
N GLN A 8 -29.36 -21.02 -10.06
CA GLN A 8 -29.83 -19.65 -10.28
C GLN A 8 -29.96 -18.83 -8.99
N MET A 9 -30.25 -19.45 -7.84
CA MET A 9 -30.33 -18.74 -6.55
C MET A 9 -28.96 -18.36 -5.96
N CYS A 10 -27.88 -19.05 -6.36
CA CYS A 10 -26.55 -18.85 -5.86
C CYS A 10 -25.58 -18.24 -6.91
N ILE A 11 -26.05 -17.91 -8.10
CA ILE A 11 -25.25 -17.27 -9.13
C ILE A 11 -25.05 -15.81 -8.72
N ARG A 12 -23.81 -15.44 -8.51
CA ARG A 12 -23.33 -14.07 -8.43
C ARG A 12 -22.38 -13.88 -9.59
N ASP A 13 -22.82 -13.16 -10.58
CA ASP A 13 -22.10 -12.96 -11.82
C ASP A 13 -22.05 -11.48 -12.17
N SER A 14 -21.13 -11.10 -13.04
CA SER A 14 -21.07 -9.77 -13.62
C SER A 14 -22.16 -9.60 -14.68
N TYR A 15 -22.60 -8.37 -14.89
CA TYR A 15 -23.55 -8.06 -15.92
C TYR A 15 -22.95 -8.35 -17.31
N LEU A 16 -23.66 -9.14 -18.12
CA LEU A 16 -23.24 -9.57 -19.46
C LEU A 16 -21.85 -10.24 -19.55
N GLY A 17 -21.35 -10.83 -18.46
CA GLY A 17 -20.06 -11.50 -18.45
C GLY A 17 -18.86 -10.55 -18.46
N GLU A 18 -19.06 -9.25 -18.19
CA GLU A 18 -17.96 -8.29 -18.05
C GLU A 18 -17.10 -8.58 -16.82
N THR A 19 -15.80 -8.30 -16.91
CA THR A 19 -14.89 -8.44 -15.79
C THR A 19 -15.01 -7.25 -14.84
N LEU A 20 -14.89 -7.50 -13.54
CA LEU A 20 -14.82 -6.44 -12.54
C LEU A 20 -13.42 -5.84 -12.56
N GLU A 21 -13.34 -4.54 -12.85
CA GLU A 21 -12.07 -3.79 -12.87
C GLU A 21 -11.93 -2.92 -11.61
N SER A 22 -11.89 -3.55 -10.45
CA SER A 22 -11.75 -2.83 -9.18
C SER A 22 -10.60 -3.43 -8.37
N ASN A 23 -9.79 -2.57 -7.75
CA ASN A 23 -8.74 -2.98 -6.82
C ASN A 23 -9.29 -3.44 -5.44
N LEU A 24 -10.63 -3.47 -5.30
CA LEU A 24 -11.35 -3.92 -4.10
C LEU A 24 -12.27 -5.11 -4.38
N GLN A 25 -12.19 -5.72 -5.57
CA GLN A 25 -13.13 -6.78 -5.97
C GLN A 25 -13.07 -8.02 -5.07
N GLY A 26 -11.91 -8.32 -4.47
CA GLY A 26 -11.76 -9.45 -3.56
C GLY A 26 -12.64 -9.37 -2.31
N ASN A 27 -13.11 -8.18 -1.92
CA ASN A 27 -14.02 -8.03 -0.79
C ASN A 27 -15.40 -8.64 -1.05
N ILE A 28 -15.80 -8.84 -2.31
CA ILE A 28 -17.04 -9.53 -2.66
C ILE A 28 -17.05 -10.97 -2.13
N ILE A 29 -15.87 -11.60 -1.99
CA ILE A 29 -15.73 -12.94 -1.42
C ILE A 29 -16.21 -12.95 0.04
N ASP A 30 -15.83 -11.94 0.81
CA ASP A 30 -16.19 -11.83 2.23
C ASP A 30 -17.67 -11.45 2.42
N LEU A 31 -18.21 -10.66 1.49
CA LEU A 31 -19.63 -10.29 1.48
C LEU A 31 -20.57 -11.43 1.06
N CYS A 32 -20.06 -12.47 0.41
CA CYS A 32 -20.88 -13.59 -0.04
C CYS A 32 -21.21 -14.53 1.15
N PRO A 33 -22.48 -14.57 1.63
CA PRO A 33 -22.85 -15.35 2.82
C PRO A 33 -22.88 -16.86 2.58
N VAL A 34 -22.80 -17.25 1.31
CA VAL A 34 -22.80 -18.65 0.86
C VAL A 34 -21.58 -18.88 -0.02
N GLY A 35 -20.89 -19.95 0.05
CA GLY A 35 -19.67 -20.21 -0.70
C GLY A 35 -19.79 -20.19 -2.25
N ALA A 36 -20.58 -19.26 -2.80
CA ALA A 36 -20.75 -19.07 -4.24
C ALA A 36 -19.55 -18.34 -4.85
N LEU A 37 -18.99 -17.36 -4.10
CA LEU A 37 -17.75 -16.68 -4.44
C LEU A 37 -16.67 -17.13 -3.46
N THR A 38 -15.53 -17.56 -4.01
CA THR A 38 -14.42 -18.08 -3.23
C THR A 38 -13.11 -17.53 -3.74
N SER A 39 -12.13 -17.38 -2.85
CA SER A 39 -10.76 -17.03 -3.24
C SER A 39 -10.11 -18.21 -3.95
N LYS A 40 -9.80 -18.07 -5.23
CA LYS A 40 -9.17 -19.12 -6.03
C LYS A 40 -7.88 -19.68 -5.41
N PRO A 41 -6.96 -18.85 -4.86
CA PRO A 41 -5.75 -19.36 -4.21
C PRO A 41 -6.00 -20.16 -2.93
N TYR A 42 -7.12 -19.91 -2.25
CA TYR A 42 -7.45 -20.56 -0.98
C TYR A 42 -8.45 -21.71 -1.12
N SER A 43 -9.29 -21.72 -2.16
CA SER A 43 -10.35 -22.70 -2.34
C SER A 43 -9.82 -24.13 -2.26
N PHE A 44 -10.46 -24.96 -1.44
CA PHE A 44 -10.16 -26.40 -1.27
C PHE A 44 -8.79 -26.72 -0.64
N THR A 45 -8.03 -25.72 -0.14
CA THR A 45 -6.70 -25.94 0.44
C THR A 45 -6.73 -26.24 1.94
N ALA A 46 -7.62 -25.59 2.68
CA ALA A 46 -7.77 -25.80 4.13
C ALA A 46 -9.20 -25.48 4.59
N ARG A 47 -9.52 -25.96 5.80
CA ARG A 47 -10.76 -25.62 6.49
C ARG A 47 -10.52 -24.46 7.48
N PRO A 48 -11.52 -23.59 7.75
CA PRO A 48 -11.34 -22.43 8.62
C PRO A 48 -10.90 -22.77 10.05
N TRP A 49 -11.27 -23.94 10.54
CA TRP A 49 -10.91 -24.40 11.90
C TRP A 49 -9.49 -24.96 12.01
N GLU A 50 -8.85 -25.27 10.89
CA GLU A 50 -7.46 -25.73 10.85
C GLU A 50 -6.46 -24.57 10.86
N LEU A 51 -6.94 -23.34 10.75
CA LEU A 51 -6.11 -22.16 10.58
C LEU A 51 -5.77 -21.49 11.91
N SER A 52 -4.50 -21.17 12.08
CA SER A 52 -4.04 -20.23 13.09
C SER A 52 -4.26 -18.80 12.59
N LYS A 53 -4.80 -17.95 13.45
CA LYS A 53 -5.19 -16.57 13.11
C LYS A 53 -4.26 -15.60 13.82
N THR A 54 -3.61 -14.72 13.09
CA THR A 54 -2.73 -13.68 13.63
C THR A 54 -3.21 -12.32 13.15
N GLU A 55 -3.51 -11.43 14.08
CA GLU A 55 -3.87 -10.05 13.78
C GLU A 55 -2.60 -9.22 13.56
N THR A 56 -2.62 -8.39 12.53
CA THR A 56 -1.51 -7.50 12.18
C THR A 56 -2.00 -6.33 11.34
N ILE A 57 -1.07 -5.56 10.80
CA ILE A 57 -1.33 -4.37 9.98
C ILE A 57 -0.71 -4.61 8.60
N ASP A 58 -1.42 -4.15 7.56
CA ASP A 58 -0.95 -4.18 6.19
C ASP A 58 0.17 -3.15 5.98
N VAL A 59 1.17 -3.55 5.20
CA VAL A 59 2.32 -2.71 4.82
C VAL A 59 2.39 -2.47 3.32
N MET A 60 1.37 -2.90 2.56
CA MET A 60 1.37 -2.84 1.10
C MET A 60 0.87 -1.50 0.55
N ASP A 61 0.25 -0.69 1.39
CA ASP A 61 -0.12 0.69 1.10
C ASP A 61 0.10 1.59 2.33
N ALA A 62 -0.07 2.90 2.15
CA ALA A 62 0.15 3.88 3.21
C ALA A 62 -0.98 3.95 4.24
N LEU A 63 -2.10 3.26 4.02
CA LEU A 63 -3.25 3.32 4.90
C LEU A 63 -3.03 2.57 6.22
N GLY A 64 -2.24 1.50 6.19
CA GLY A 64 -2.05 0.64 7.36
C GLY A 64 -3.30 -0.13 7.75
N SER A 65 -4.00 -0.69 6.77
CA SER A 65 -5.23 -1.45 6.98
C SER A 65 -5.05 -2.56 8.01
N ASN A 66 -6.03 -2.70 8.89
CA ASN A 66 -6.03 -3.78 9.88
C ASN A 66 -6.40 -5.09 9.20
N ILE A 67 -5.56 -6.09 9.37
CA ILE A 67 -5.70 -7.39 8.72
C ILE A 67 -5.54 -8.54 9.70
N ARG A 68 -6.04 -9.69 9.28
CA ARG A 68 -5.81 -10.98 9.92
C ARG A 68 -5.17 -11.91 8.91
N VAL A 69 -4.03 -12.45 9.28
CA VAL A 69 -3.32 -13.45 8.49
C VAL A 69 -3.68 -14.84 9.02
N ASP A 70 -4.27 -15.65 8.17
CA ASP A 70 -4.64 -17.04 8.47
C ASP A 70 -3.56 -17.98 7.93
N THR A 71 -2.95 -18.79 8.81
CA THR A 71 -1.85 -19.70 8.47
C THR A 71 -2.19 -21.15 8.78
N LYS A 72 -1.59 -22.10 8.03
CA LYS A 72 -1.60 -23.52 8.34
C LYS A 72 -0.17 -24.02 8.41
N GLY A 73 0.29 -24.37 9.63
CA GLY A 73 1.70 -24.64 9.87
C GLY A 73 2.57 -23.42 9.60
N ARG A 74 3.49 -23.52 8.63
CA ARG A 74 4.40 -22.43 8.24
C ARG A 74 3.95 -21.66 6.99
N GLU A 75 2.75 -21.95 6.49
CA GLU A 75 2.25 -21.36 5.25
C GLU A 75 1.12 -20.37 5.50
N VAL A 76 1.20 -19.20 4.85
CA VAL A 76 0.08 -18.26 4.76
C VAL A 76 -0.93 -18.84 3.79
N MET A 77 -2.19 -18.92 4.22
CA MET A 77 -3.29 -19.49 3.43
C MET A 77 -4.19 -18.40 2.85
N ARG A 78 -4.42 -17.33 3.62
CA ARG A 78 -5.21 -16.17 3.18
C ARG A 78 -4.98 -14.98 4.09
N ILE A 79 -5.31 -13.81 3.58
CA ILE A 79 -5.39 -12.55 4.33
C ILE A 79 -6.85 -12.08 4.31
N MET A 80 -7.36 -11.69 5.47
CA MET A 80 -8.72 -11.22 5.69
C MET A 80 -8.71 -9.82 6.28
N PRO A 81 -9.69 -8.97 5.98
CA PRO A 81 -9.84 -7.71 6.68
C PRO A 81 -10.20 -7.96 8.15
N ARG A 82 -9.76 -7.06 9.00
CA ARG A 82 -10.22 -6.89 10.37
C ARG A 82 -10.87 -5.52 10.48
N ASN A 83 -12.08 -5.47 10.99
CA ASN A 83 -12.81 -4.21 11.09
C ASN A 83 -12.06 -3.17 11.92
N HIS A 84 -11.93 -1.96 11.37
CA HIS A 84 -11.43 -0.78 12.06
C HIS A 84 -12.06 0.48 11.45
N ASP A 85 -13.09 0.99 12.10
CA ASP A 85 -13.91 2.10 11.58
C ASP A 85 -13.08 3.36 11.25
N GLY A 86 -12.05 3.63 12.04
CA GLY A 86 -11.18 4.79 11.84
C GLY A 86 -10.17 4.66 10.69
N ILE A 87 -9.93 3.48 10.14
CA ILE A 87 -8.89 3.25 9.10
C ILE A 87 -9.50 2.62 7.87
N ASN A 88 -9.71 1.31 7.87
CA ASN A 88 -10.08 0.53 6.68
C ASN A 88 -11.54 0.06 6.69
N GLU A 89 -12.32 0.38 7.71
CA GLU A 89 -13.65 -0.21 7.90
C GLU A 89 -13.58 -1.74 7.79
N GLU A 90 -14.38 -2.35 6.92
CA GLU A 90 -14.40 -3.81 6.69
C GLU A 90 -13.62 -4.23 5.42
N TRP A 91 -12.83 -3.33 4.82
CA TRP A 91 -12.27 -3.50 3.49
C TRP A 91 -10.75 -3.65 3.51
N ILE A 92 -10.22 -4.38 2.53
CA ILE A 92 -8.80 -4.40 2.19
C ILE A 92 -8.62 -4.38 0.67
N SER A 93 -7.48 -3.89 0.20
CA SER A 93 -7.16 -3.90 -1.22
C SER A 93 -6.87 -5.33 -1.72
N ASP A 94 -7.08 -5.57 -3.01
CA ASP A 94 -6.74 -6.85 -3.64
C ASP A 94 -5.24 -7.12 -3.59
N LYS A 95 -4.42 -6.06 -3.63
CA LYS A 95 -2.98 -6.15 -3.43
C LYS A 95 -2.66 -6.77 -2.07
N THR A 96 -3.22 -6.24 -1.00
CA THR A 96 -3.09 -6.79 0.37
C THR A 96 -3.58 -8.22 0.45
N ARG A 97 -4.71 -8.50 -0.17
CA ARG A 97 -5.38 -9.81 -0.10
C ARG A 97 -4.59 -10.93 -0.76
N PHE A 98 -3.86 -10.66 -1.84
CA PHE A 98 -3.28 -11.70 -2.72
C PHE A 98 -1.76 -11.69 -2.80
N VAL A 99 -1.06 -10.67 -2.30
CA VAL A 99 0.40 -10.56 -2.42
C VAL A 99 1.18 -11.64 -1.65
N TRP A 100 0.55 -12.31 -0.70
CA TRP A 100 1.19 -13.29 0.17
C TRP A 100 1.78 -14.51 -0.56
N ASP A 101 1.34 -14.81 -1.77
CA ASP A 101 1.91 -15.90 -2.57
C ASP A 101 3.38 -15.65 -2.93
N GLY A 102 3.81 -14.39 -2.99
CA GLY A 102 5.19 -13.98 -3.15
C GLY A 102 6.12 -14.44 -2.00
N LEU A 103 5.57 -14.75 -0.82
CA LEU A 103 6.34 -15.30 0.29
C LEU A 103 6.89 -16.72 0.02
N ARG A 104 6.30 -17.43 -0.95
CA ARG A 104 6.61 -18.82 -1.28
C ARG A 104 7.40 -18.98 -2.57
N ARG A 105 7.56 -17.92 -3.35
CA ARG A 105 8.14 -17.97 -4.70
C ARG A 105 9.35 -17.08 -4.80
N GLN A 106 10.42 -17.60 -5.45
CA GLN A 106 11.63 -16.85 -5.75
C GLN A 106 12.28 -16.16 -4.53
N ARG A 107 12.13 -16.77 -3.35
CA ARG A 107 12.76 -16.28 -2.10
C ARG A 107 14.13 -16.89 -1.94
N LEU A 108 15.10 -16.04 -1.56
CA LEU A 108 16.42 -16.50 -1.15
C LEU A 108 16.33 -16.94 0.31
N ASP A 109 16.49 -18.23 0.54
CA ASP A 109 16.47 -18.87 1.88
C ASP A 109 17.86 -19.24 2.38
N THR A 110 18.85 -19.24 1.50
CA THR A 110 20.25 -19.52 1.79
C THR A 110 21.16 -18.51 1.09
N PRO A 111 22.37 -18.26 1.62
CA PRO A 111 23.33 -17.41 0.93
C PRO A 111 23.87 -18.08 -0.34
N TYR A 112 24.15 -17.25 -1.35
CA TYR A 112 24.75 -17.66 -2.61
C TYR A 112 26.00 -16.86 -2.88
N VAL A 113 27.02 -17.53 -3.40
CA VAL A 113 28.27 -16.92 -3.86
C VAL A 113 28.44 -17.18 -5.34
N ARG A 114 28.90 -16.16 -6.09
CA ARG A 114 29.20 -16.29 -7.51
C ARG A 114 30.63 -16.82 -7.70
N GLU A 115 30.73 -17.93 -8.40
CA GLU A 115 31.98 -18.55 -8.77
C GLU A 115 31.96 -18.92 -10.26
N ASN A 116 32.96 -18.53 -11.02
CA ASN A 116 33.03 -18.74 -12.46
C ASN A 116 31.77 -18.32 -13.24
N GLY A 117 31.15 -17.18 -12.83
CA GLY A 117 29.92 -16.64 -13.44
C GLY A 117 28.62 -17.29 -12.98
N LYS A 118 28.66 -18.40 -12.24
CA LYS A 118 27.46 -19.12 -11.75
C LYS A 118 27.28 -18.92 -10.26
N LEU A 119 26.01 -18.82 -9.82
CA LEU A 119 25.65 -18.80 -8.41
C LEU A 119 25.67 -20.22 -7.86
N ARG A 120 26.30 -20.42 -6.71
CA ARG A 120 26.22 -21.65 -5.91
C ARG A 120 25.82 -21.36 -4.49
N VAL A 121 25.20 -22.31 -3.83
CA VAL A 121 24.91 -22.26 -2.40
C VAL A 121 26.21 -22.15 -1.62
N ALA A 122 26.23 -21.31 -0.62
CA ALA A 122 27.37 -21.08 0.26
C ALA A 122 26.95 -21.06 1.74
N THR A 123 27.92 -21.16 2.63
CA THR A 123 27.67 -20.91 4.05
C THR A 123 27.64 -19.40 4.34
N TRP A 124 27.02 -19.01 5.45
CA TRP A 124 27.04 -17.61 5.88
C TRP A 124 28.46 -17.07 6.08
N ALA A 125 29.34 -17.88 6.67
CA ALA A 125 30.73 -17.48 6.86
C ALA A 125 31.44 -17.16 5.52
N GLU A 126 31.28 -18.03 4.54
CA GLU A 126 31.84 -17.82 3.19
C GLU A 126 31.24 -16.60 2.50
N ALA A 127 29.91 -16.41 2.57
CA ALA A 127 29.24 -15.29 1.96
C ALA A 127 29.69 -13.96 2.60
N LEU A 128 29.84 -13.90 3.92
CA LEU A 128 30.30 -12.71 4.64
C LEU A 128 31.77 -12.38 4.34
N GLU A 129 32.65 -13.38 4.23
CA GLU A 129 34.02 -13.15 3.81
C GLU A 129 34.15 -12.62 2.36
N LYS A 130 33.33 -13.14 1.45
CA LYS A 130 33.21 -12.60 0.11
C LYS A 130 32.69 -11.17 0.07
N ALA A 131 31.64 -10.88 0.87
CA ALA A 131 31.11 -9.54 1.00
C ALA A 131 32.17 -8.57 1.56
N LYS A 132 32.87 -8.96 2.64
CA LYS A 132 33.96 -8.17 3.23
C LYS A 132 35.04 -7.86 2.21
N SER A 133 35.54 -8.87 1.49
CA SER A 133 36.56 -8.66 0.45
C SER A 133 36.09 -7.76 -0.70
N ALA A 134 34.79 -7.78 -1.01
CA ALA A 134 34.21 -6.95 -2.07
C ALA A 134 34.13 -5.47 -1.70
N ILE A 135 33.94 -5.14 -0.41
CA ILE A 135 33.76 -3.76 0.10
C ILE A 135 35.06 -3.13 0.61
N THR A 136 36.11 -3.93 0.86
CA THR A 136 37.40 -3.41 1.35
C THR A 136 38.00 -2.40 0.35
N ASP A 137 38.44 -1.27 0.87
CA ASP A 137 39.03 -0.15 0.12
C ASP A 137 38.14 0.45 -0.98
N LYS A 138 36.82 0.33 -0.84
CA LYS A 138 35.88 0.90 -1.82
C LYS A 138 34.94 1.90 -1.14
N LYS A 139 34.43 2.82 -1.95
CA LYS A 139 33.30 3.66 -1.51
C LYS A 139 32.06 2.79 -1.40
N ILE A 140 31.40 2.85 -0.24
CA ILE A 140 30.24 2.03 0.09
C ILE A 140 29.00 2.91 0.10
N PHE A 141 27.96 2.44 -0.56
CA PHE A 141 26.64 3.05 -0.54
C PHE A 141 25.62 1.99 -0.15
N GLY A 142 24.88 2.23 0.91
CA GLY A 142 23.78 1.38 1.41
C GLY A 142 22.44 1.84 0.85
N LEU A 143 21.66 0.92 0.29
CA LEU A 143 20.34 1.19 -0.20
C LEU A 143 19.34 0.26 0.49
N VAL A 144 18.27 0.83 1.04
CA VAL A 144 17.23 0.10 1.76
C VAL A 144 15.88 0.28 1.05
N GLY A 145 15.12 -0.79 0.92
CA GLY A 145 13.76 -0.76 0.38
C GLY A 145 12.70 -0.45 1.45
N ASP A 146 11.52 -0.04 1.01
CA ASP A 146 10.42 0.44 1.87
C ASP A 146 9.81 -0.63 2.79
N LEU A 147 9.94 -1.91 2.42
CA LEU A 147 9.37 -3.04 3.18
C LEU A 147 10.38 -3.71 4.13
N VAL A 148 11.53 -3.08 4.36
CA VAL A 148 12.54 -3.57 5.30
C VAL A 148 12.18 -3.10 6.72
N SER A 149 12.37 -3.97 7.73
CA SER A 149 12.12 -3.58 9.12
C SER A 149 13.02 -2.45 9.59
N VAL A 150 12.53 -1.62 10.51
CA VAL A 150 13.28 -0.49 11.08
C VAL A 150 14.59 -0.95 11.72
N GLU A 151 14.57 -2.11 12.40
CA GLU A 151 15.75 -2.69 13.05
C GLU A 151 16.83 -3.05 12.04
N ALA A 152 16.47 -3.67 10.91
CA ALA A 152 17.41 -4.03 9.86
C ALA A 152 17.95 -2.76 9.14
N THR A 153 17.10 -1.77 8.91
CA THR A 153 17.48 -0.48 8.35
C THR A 153 18.48 0.25 9.26
N PHE A 154 18.21 0.28 10.57
CA PHE A 154 19.08 0.90 11.55
C PHE A 154 20.44 0.18 11.66
N ALA A 155 20.44 -1.16 11.69
CA ALA A 155 21.64 -1.95 11.71
C ALA A 155 22.51 -1.73 10.44
N LEU A 156 21.87 -1.66 9.26
CA LEU A 156 22.56 -1.35 8.02
C LEU A 156 23.17 0.05 8.06
N LYS A 157 22.43 1.05 8.56
CA LYS A 157 22.92 2.41 8.72
C LYS A 157 24.19 2.44 9.58
N GLN A 158 24.15 1.83 10.76
CA GLN A 158 25.30 1.77 11.67
C GLN A 158 26.51 1.09 11.00
N LEU A 159 26.30 -0.02 10.30
CA LEU A 159 27.35 -0.73 9.62
C LEU A 159 28.02 0.13 8.54
N ILE A 160 27.21 0.75 7.68
CA ILE A 160 27.73 1.53 6.55
C ILE A 160 28.41 2.80 7.02
N GLU A 161 27.88 3.50 8.02
CA GLU A 161 28.51 4.68 8.61
C GLU A 161 29.86 4.32 9.29
N ALA A 162 29.93 3.20 10.00
CA ALA A 162 31.18 2.70 10.59
C ALA A 162 32.25 2.36 9.54
N LEU A 163 31.84 2.04 8.32
CA LEU A 163 32.71 1.78 7.17
C LEU A 163 33.00 3.05 6.35
N GLY A 164 32.55 4.22 6.80
CA GLY A 164 32.76 5.51 6.12
C GLY A 164 31.92 5.70 4.86
N GLY A 165 30.84 4.94 4.71
CA GLY A 165 29.89 5.02 3.60
C GLY A 165 28.69 5.92 3.88
N SER A 166 27.77 5.96 2.95
CA SER A 166 26.48 6.67 3.06
C SER A 166 25.30 5.72 2.79
N VAL A 167 24.14 6.03 3.39
CA VAL A 167 22.92 5.24 3.27
C VAL A 167 21.79 6.08 2.72
N GLU A 168 20.96 5.51 1.87
CA GLU A 168 19.72 6.12 1.38
C GLU A 168 18.59 5.08 1.40
N CYS A 169 17.38 5.55 1.72
CA CYS A 169 16.17 4.71 1.72
C CYS A 169 15.08 5.24 0.78
N ARG A 170 15.23 6.45 0.24
CA ARG A 170 14.22 7.10 -0.60
C ARG A 170 14.37 6.70 -2.06
N LEU A 171 13.80 5.53 -2.39
CA LEU A 171 13.81 5.00 -3.75
C LEU A 171 12.90 5.78 -4.69
N ASP A 172 11.86 6.41 -4.15
CA ASP A 172 10.85 7.19 -4.85
C ASP A 172 11.26 8.65 -5.11
N GLN A 173 12.46 9.04 -4.67
CA GLN A 173 12.99 10.41 -4.72
C GLN A 173 12.22 11.43 -3.85
N ALA A 174 11.31 10.97 -2.97
CA ALA A 174 10.61 11.84 -2.06
C ALA A 174 11.58 12.60 -1.16
N ARG A 175 11.42 13.92 -1.07
CA ARG A 175 12.23 14.78 -0.23
C ARG A 175 11.43 15.15 1.01
N LEU A 176 11.89 14.70 2.17
CA LEU A 176 11.29 15.03 3.46
C LEU A 176 12.31 15.82 4.27
N PRO A 177 11.90 16.92 4.93
CA PRO A 177 12.79 17.68 5.78
C PRO A 177 13.20 16.83 6.99
N SER A 178 14.50 16.83 7.31
CA SER A 178 15.02 16.06 8.44
C SER A 178 14.77 16.75 9.79
N ASP A 179 14.55 18.04 9.79
CA ASP A 179 14.48 18.94 10.93
C ASP A 179 13.03 19.33 11.32
N ASN A 180 12.09 19.20 10.40
CA ASN A 180 10.69 19.54 10.64
C ASN A 180 9.74 18.36 10.45
N ARG A 181 9.46 17.67 11.53
CA ARG A 181 8.57 16.52 11.54
C ARG A 181 7.13 16.84 11.13
N SER A 182 6.65 18.05 11.43
CA SER A 182 5.29 18.47 11.11
C SER A 182 5.03 18.59 9.60
N ALA A 183 6.08 18.68 8.79
CA ALA A 183 5.95 18.72 7.32
C ALA A 183 5.54 17.37 6.69
N TYR A 184 5.69 16.25 7.41
CA TYR A 184 5.35 14.92 6.90
C TYR A 184 4.47 14.09 7.85
N VAL A 185 4.21 14.57 9.05
CA VAL A 185 3.23 13.96 9.96
C VAL A 185 1.97 14.80 9.89
N GLY A 186 0.95 14.26 9.22
CA GLY A 186 -0.34 14.93 9.07
C GLY A 186 -1.04 15.14 10.43
N THR A 187 -1.92 16.13 10.48
CA THR A 187 -2.76 16.44 11.63
C THR A 187 -4.16 15.81 11.52
N ALA A 188 -4.62 15.55 10.30
CA ALA A 188 -5.91 14.90 10.04
C ALA A 188 -5.80 13.38 10.17
N THR A 189 -6.86 12.78 10.68
CA THR A 189 -7.04 11.32 10.68
C THR A 189 -7.73 10.87 9.41
N ILE A 190 -7.65 9.57 9.11
CA ILE A 190 -8.37 8.98 7.97
C ILE A 190 -9.89 9.12 8.14
N ALA A 191 -10.38 9.08 9.39
CA ALA A 191 -11.80 9.24 9.70
C ALA A 191 -12.33 10.66 9.41
N ASP A 192 -11.48 11.68 9.45
CA ASP A 192 -11.88 13.06 9.17
C ASP A 192 -12.36 13.25 7.72
N ILE A 193 -11.95 12.34 6.81
CA ILE A 193 -12.43 12.31 5.43
C ILE A 193 -13.94 12.12 5.36
N ASP A 194 -14.54 11.36 6.27
CA ASP A 194 -15.98 11.07 6.25
C ASP A 194 -16.84 12.31 6.49
N THR A 195 -16.30 13.31 7.18
CA THR A 195 -16.99 14.55 7.55
C THR A 195 -16.50 15.77 6.78
N ALA A 196 -15.47 15.58 5.93
CA ALA A 196 -14.90 16.66 5.14
C ALA A 196 -15.93 17.20 4.11
N LYS A 197 -16.01 18.51 3.96
CA LYS A 197 -16.76 19.18 2.89
C LYS A 197 -15.95 19.32 1.61
N THR A 198 -14.65 19.52 1.74
CA THR A 198 -13.73 19.65 0.61
C THR A 198 -12.52 18.74 0.80
N ILE A 199 -12.18 17.98 -0.21
CA ILE A 199 -11.03 17.06 -0.20
C ILE A 199 -10.10 17.44 -1.34
N TYR A 200 -8.86 17.81 -0.99
CA TYR A 200 -7.80 18.10 -1.95
C TYR A 200 -6.90 16.89 -2.10
N ILE A 201 -6.72 16.41 -3.32
CA ILE A 201 -5.78 15.34 -3.67
C ILE A 201 -4.65 15.95 -4.48
N ILE A 202 -3.43 15.92 -3.96
CA ILE A 202 -2.28 16.57 -4.57
C ILE A 202 -1.19 15.54 -4.83
N GLY A 203 -0.86 15.31 -6.11
CA GLY A 203 0.23 14.43 -6.52
C GLY A 203 0.05 12.95 -6.15
N SER A 204 -1.19 12.46 -6.06
CA SER A 204 -1.52 11.06 -5.78
C SER A 204 -2.66 10.56 -6.66
N ASN A 205 -2.65 9.26 -6.93
CA ASN A 205 -3.78 8.51 -7.45
C ASN A 205 -4.25 7.50 -6.40
N PRO A 206 -5.15 7.90 -5.49
CA PRO A 206 -5.57 7.04 -4.39
C PRO A 206 -6.26 5.75 -4.85
N ARG A 207 -6.86 5.70 -6.05
CA ARG A 207 -7.44 4.47 -6.58
C ARG A 207 -6.39 3.35 -6.73
N ASN A 208 -5.17 3.70 -7.15
CA ASN A 208 -4.10 2.73 -7.37
C ASN A 208 -3.18 2.59 -6.14
N GLU A 209 -2.91 3.68 -5.44
CA GLU A 209 -1.96 3.72 -4.33
C GLU A 209 -2.57 3.20 -3.04
N ALA A 210 -3.82 3.60 -2.73
CA ALA A 210 -4.56 3.22 -1.53
C ALA A 210 -6.06 3.04 -1.84
N PRO A 211 -6.47 1.92 -2.47
CA PRO A 211 -7.84 1.72 -2.94
C PRO A 211 -8.90 1.84 -1.84
N THR A 212 -8.59 1.43 -0.62
CA THR A 212 -9.51 1.55 0.52
C THR A 212 -9.72 3.01 0.92
N LEU A 213 -8.66 3.83 0.86
CA LEU A 213 -8.77 5.28 1.04
C LEU A 213 -9.64 5.91 -0.05
N ASN A 214 -9.44 5.49 -1.31
CA ASN A 214 -10.25 5.96 -2.43
C ASN A 214 -11.74 5.65 -2.25
N ALA A 215 -12.07 4.48 -1.72
CA ALA A 215 -13.45 4.12 -1.40
C ALA A 215 -14.05 5.04 -0.32
N ARG A 216 -13.25 5.43 0.67
CA ARG A 216 -13.66 6.36 1.72
C ARG A 216 -13.89 7.78 1.18
N ILE A 217 -13.01 8.26 0.31
CA ILE A 217 -13.21 9.54 -0.39
C ILE A 217 -14.49 9.50 -1.24
N ARG A 218 -14.74 8.38 -1.95
CA ARG A 218 -15.97 8.20 -2.70
C ARG A 218 -17.22 8.24 -1.82
N LYS A 219 -17.15 7.67 -0.63
CA LYS A 219 -18.23 7.73 0.36
C LYS A 219 -18.51 9.18 0.79
N ALA A 220 -17.47 9.97 1.08
CA ALA A 220 -17.61 11.39 1.39
C ALA A 220 -18.18 12.18 0.20
N TRP A 221 -17.72 11.92 -1.02
CA TRP A 221 -18.27 12.52 -2.24
C TRP A 221 -19.76 12.21 -2.43
N LEU A 222 -20.19 10.97 -2.20
CA LEU A 222 -21.62 10.60 -2.24
C LEU A 222 -22.44 11.35 -1.18
N ASN A 223 -21.82 11.75 -0.07
CA ASN A 223 -22.45 12.55 0.99
C ASN A 223 -22.37 14.07 0.71
N GLY A 224 -21.86 14.47 -0.47
CA GLY A 224 -21.85 15.86 -0.92
C GLY A 224 -20.50 16.58 -0.77
N ALA A 225 -19.43 15.90 -0.41
CA ALA A 225 -18.10 16.49 -0.38
C ALA A 225 -17.62 16.85 -1.81
N GLU A 226 -17.00 18.01 -1.96
CA GLU A 226 -16.31 18.40 -3.18
C GLU A 226 -14.91 17.82 -3.22
N VAL A 227 -14.52 17.20 -4.34
CA VAL A 227 -13.17 16.65 -4.51
C VAL A 227 -12.42 17.46 -5.55
N LYS A 228 -11.22 17.93 -5.22
CA LYS A 228 -10.31 18.70 -6.07
C LYS A 228 -9.00 17.95 -6.28
N LEU A 229 -8.60 17.77 -7.54
CA LEU A 229 -7.38 17.06 -7.92
C LEU A 229 -6.36 18.01 -8.52
N ILE A 230 -5.14 18.00 -7.97
CA ILE A 230 -3.95 18.61 -8.57
C ILE A 230 -2.96 17.49 -8.89
N GLY A 231 -2.73 17.27 -10.17
CA GLY A 231 -1.91 16.17 -10.67
C GLY A 231 -2.40 15.69 -12.02
N GLU A 232 -1.88 14.56 -12.47
CA GLU A 232 -2.34 13.95 -13.71
C GLU A 232 -3.82 13.52 -13.59
N PRO A 233 -4.66 13.78 -14.59
CA PRO A 233 -6.04 13.32 -14.60
C PRO A 233 -6.08 11.78 -14.52
N CYS A 234 -6.91 11.26 -13.65
CA CYS A 234 -7.05 9.82 -13.47
C CYS A 234 -8.51 9.45 -13.18
N ASP A 235 -8.86 8.20 -13.44
CA ASP A 235 -10.17 7.68 -13.08
C ASP A 235 -10.18 7.29 -11.59
N LEU A 236 -10.92 8.06 -10.79
CA LEU A 236 -11.10 7.84 -9.34
C LEU A 236 -12.41 7.11 -9.00
N SER A 237 -13.25 6.80 -10.01
CA SER A 237 -14.59 6.23 -9.85
C SER A 237 -15.64 7.18 -9.22
N TYR A 238 -15.35 8.47 -9.16
CA TYR A 238 -16.26 9.56 -8.78
C TYR A 238 -15.84 10.85 -9.50
N GLU A 239 -16.72 11.84 -9.53
CA GLU A 239 -16.43 13.13 -10.15
C GLU A 239 -15.56 13.99 -9.25
N TYR A 240 -14.64 14.73 -9.85
CA TYR A 240 -13.77 15.66 -9.16
C TYR A 240 -13.50 16.90 -10.03
N HIS A 241 -13.15 18.00 -9.40
CA HIS A 241 -12.69 19.18 -10.08
C HIS A 241 -11.18 19.11 -10.33
N HIS A 242 -10.77 19.06 -11.60
CA HIS A 242 -9.36 19.04 -11.96
C HIS A 242 -8.79 20.46 -11.96
N CYS A 243 -7.94 20.76 -10.98
CA CYS A 243 -7.33 22.09 -10.79
C CYS A 243 -6.04 22.30 -11.61
N GLY A 244 -5.66 21.30 -12.43
CA GLY A 244 -4.47 21.33 -13.28
C GLY A 244 -3.32 20.51 -12.78
N THR A 245 -2.18 20.57 -13.48
CA THR A 245 -0.97 19.81 -13.20
C THR A 245 0.18 20.72 -12.79
N GLY A 246 0.95 20.27 -11.81
CA GLY A 246 2.20 20.89 -11.42
C GLY A 246 2.08 22.14 -10.54
N ARG A 247 3.21 22.75 -10.27
CA ARG A 247 3.43 23.81 -9.27
C ARG A 247 2.64 25.09 -9.51
N LYS A 248 2.45 25.46 -10.76
CA LYS A 248 1.71 26.70 -11.09
C LYS A 248 0.26 26.56 -10.63
N SER A 249 -0.36 25.43 -10.91
CA SER A 249 -1.74 25.15 -10.50
C SER A 249 -1.90 25.15 -8.98
N LEU A 250 -0.92 24.57 -8.26
CA LEU A 250 -0.90 24.62 -6.80
C LEU A 250 -0.77 26.06 -6.27
N LYS A 251 0.14 26.85 -6.83
CA LYS A 251 0.29 28.28 -6.46
C LYS A 251 -0.96 29.09 -6.75
N ASP A 252 -1.62 28.82 -7.86
CA ASP A 252 -2.85 29.52 -8.23
C ASP A 252 -4.01 29.12 -7.31
N LEU A 253 -4.09 27.83 -6.91
CA LEU A 253 -5.06 27.37 -5.93
C LEU A 253 -4.84 28.04 -4.56
N ILE A 254 -3.61 28.05 -4.05
CA ILE A 254 -3.28 28.70 -2.76
C ILE A 254 -3.63 30.18 -2.77
N LYS A 255 -3.50 30.86 -3.92
CA LYS A 255 -3.86 32.28 -4.05
C LYS A 255 -5.37 32.52 -4.11
N SER A 256 -6.11 31.61 -4.76
CA SER A 256 -7.56 31.73 -4.93
C SER A 256 -8.33 31.32 -3.67
N GLU A 257 -7.79 30.39 -2.91
CA GLU A 257 -8.38 29.90 -1.68
C GLU A 257 -7.62 30.41 -0.46
N THR A 258 -7.86 31.68 -0.12
CA THR A 258 -7.27 32.36 1.07
C THR A 258 -7.64 31.68 2.40
N SER A 259 -8.51 30.69 2.39
CA SER A 259 -9.12 30.03 3.56
C SER A 259 -8.58 28.62 3.85
N LEU A 260 -7.60 28.09 3.08
CA LEU A 260 -7.04 26.76 3.35
C LEU A 260 -6.41 26.63 4.75
N ALA A 261 -5.92 27.72 5.30
CA ALA A 261 -5.31 27.78 6.65
C ALA A 261 -6.38 28.17 7.69
N GLY A 262 -7.27 27.29 8.06
CA GLY A 262 -8.24 27.52 9.14
C GLY A 262 -9.63 26.92 8.92
N ASP A 263 -9.88 26.35 7.76
CA ASP A 263 -11.12 25.63 7.49
C ASP A 263 -11.01 24.21 8.06
N GLN A 264 -11.69 23.98 9.18
CA GLN A 264 -11.74 22.67 9.85
C GLN A 264 -12.53 21.61 9.06
N GLU A 265 -13.14 21.99 7.94
CA GLU A 265 -13.97 21.12 7.11
C GLU A 265 -13.25 20.64 5.84
N SER A 266 -11.98 21.05 5.65
CA SER A 266 -11.18 20.65 4.51
C SER A 266 -10.09 19.64 4.88
N VAL A 267 -9.92 18.60 4.05
CA VAL A 267 -8.85 17.60 4.18
C VAL A 267 -7.93 17.68 2.97
N VAL A 268 -6.61 17.70 3.22
CA VAL A 268 -5.59 17.67 2.17
C VAL A 268 -4.86 16.33 2.20
N ILE A 269 -4.86 15.63 1.08
CA ILE A 269 -4.13 14.39 0.85
C ILE A 269 -2.94 14.70 -0.05
N LEU A 270 -1.74 14.62 0.54
CA LEU A 270 -0.49 14.90 -0.15
C LEU A 270 0.19 13.58 -0.52
N GLY A 271 0.32 13.32 -1.81
CA GLY A 271 1.00 12.14 -2.32
C GLY A 271 2.48 12.35 -2.61
N GLN A 272 3.20 11.28 -2.82
CA GLN A 272 4.63 11.31 -3.11
C GLN A 272 4.97 12.09 -4.38
N GLY A 273 4.06 12.11 -5.36
CA GLY A 273 4.24 12.88 -6.59
C GLY A 273 4.42 14.39 -6.37
N ALA A 274 3.91 14.92 -5.26
CA ALA A 274 4.05 16.34 -4.92
C ALA A 274 5.42 16.69 -4.32
N ILE A 275 6.11 15.74 -3.70
CA ILE A 275 7.35 15.96 -2.94
C ILE A 275 8.61 15.42 -3.65
N ARG A 276 8.50 15.02 -4.91
CA ARG A 276 9.66 14.52 -5.69
C ARG A 276 10.62 15.62 -6.11
N ASP A 277 10.10 16.78 -6.40
CA ASP A 277 10.86 17.90 -6.92
C ASP A 277 11.59 18.69 -5.83
N GLU A 278 12.58 19.51 -6.23
CA GLU A 278 13.44 20.26 -5.29
C GLU A 278 12.71 21.24 -4.38
N ASP A 279 11.55 21.73 -4.81
CA ASP A 279 10.68 22.65 -4.07
C ASP A 279 9.37 21.97 -3.60
N GLY A 280 9.38 20.65 -3.48
CA GLY A 280 8.27 19.87 -2.91
C GLY A 280 8.17 19.96 -1.38
N LEU A 281 9.09 20.64 -0.75
CA LEU A 281 9.17 20.84 0.72
C LEU A 281 8.46 22.11 1.17
#